data_dac37fbb285c123dc2fb31585cd7327d
#
_entry.id   dac37fbb285c123dc2fb31585cd7327d
#
_cell.length_a   1.000
_cell.length_b   1.000
_cell.length_c   1.000
_cell.angle_alpha   90.00
_cell.angle_beta   90.00
_cell.angle_gamma   90.00
#
_symmetry.space_group_name_H-M   'P 1'
#
loop_
_entity.id
_entity.type
_entity.pdbx_description
1 polymer ?
#
loop_
_entity_poly.entity_id
_entity_poly.type
_entity_poly.pdbx_seq_one_letter_code
_entity_poly.pdbx_strand_id
1 'polypeptide(L)'
;IRRPPRSTLSSSSAASDVYKRQIIAHIDHGKSTLADRIIEICGGMDDRTKKDQVLDSMEIERERGITIKAQTVRLNYKNKKGDEYQLNILDTPGHVDFSYEVSRSLSACEGSVLVVDSTQGVEAQTLANAYQAIDVNHEILPVLNKADLPASEPERVKEDIEQTIGIDTSEARLVSAKTGLGVEDLLDQIVEKLPSPNTNEKNLKALLVDSWYDNYLGVTVLVRVLDGVMKKGMKVKFLSNNQQYNIDRIGYFTPEINYCDELGPGEIGFINASIKSVADCKVGDTIAELNDQKIKPLPGFKPSLPVVFCGIYPVDTSDYERLKESFEKLALNDSSFTYENETSAALGYGFRCGFLGLLHLEVTTERLRREFDLDLITTAPGVVYKVIDRNKNEIVIRNPSELPDPAEIDKILEPWVKSTIIVPQDYLGTVITLCIEKRGKQKNLNIQNNRAILELSLIHI
;
A
#
# COMPACT_ATOMS: atom_id res chain seq x y z
N ILE A 1 -1.46 10.80 30.75
CA ILE A 1 -0.95 12.13 30.38
C ILE A 1 -2.14 13.00 29.97
N ARG A 2 -2.42 14.07 30.72
CA ARG A 2 -3.56 14.96 30.48
C ARG A 2 -3.34 15.72 29.17
N ARG A 3 -4.36 15.70 28.29
CA ARG A 3 -4.40 16.47 27.04
C ARG A 3 -4.45 17.98 27.35
N PRO A 4 -3.77 18.86 26.58
CA PRO A 4 -3.95 20.29 26.68
C PRO A 4 -5.33 20.73 26.16
N PRO A 5 -5.90 21.84 26.69
CA PRO A 5 -7.23 22.30 26.28
C PRO A 5 -7.24 22.78 24.84
N ARG A 6 -8.32 22.47 24.10
CA ARG A 6 -8.59 22.97 22.74
C ARG A 6 -8.58 24.50 22.73
N SER A 7 -7.75 25.09 21.89
CA SER A 7 -7.80 26.52 21.59
C SER A 7 -9.03 26.81 20.75
N THR A 8 -9.91 27.66 21.26
CA THR A 8 -11.03 28.26 20.52
C THR A 8 -10.47 29.21 19.47
N LEU A 9 -10.48 28.81 18.21
CA LEU A 9 -10.22 29.71 17.08
C LEU A 9 -11.53 30.40 16.69
N SER A 10 -11.47 31.73 16.66
CA SER A 10 -12.53 32.64 16.29
C SER A 10 -12.88 32.54 14.81
N SER A 11 -14.18 32.58 14.54
CA SER A 11 -14.87 32.62 13.26
C SER A 11 -14.20 33.42 12.16
N SER A 12 -13.83 32.76 11.05
CA SER A 12 -13.94 33.31 9.70
C SER A 12 -14.06 32.16 8.71
N SER A 13 -15.17 32.11 7.95
CA SER A 13 -15.52 31.19 6.85
C SER A 13 -15.34 29.71 7.18
N ALA A 14 -16.44 28.98 7.18
CA ALA A 14 -16.49 27.54 7.46
C ALA A 14 -15.52 26.73 6.55
N ALA A 15 -14.28 26.59 7.01
CA ALA A 15 -13.42 25.54 6.54
C ALA A 15 -13.95 24.25 7.21
N SER A 16 -14.58 23.38 6.43
CA SER A 16 -14.91 22.04 6.88
C SER A 16 -13.62 21.35 7.33
N ASP A 17 -13.59 20.81 8.53
CA ASP A 17 -12.41 20.09 9.01
C ASP A 17 -12.13 18.91 8.04
N VAL A 18 -10.91 18.86 7.53
CA VAL A 18 -10.47 17.81 6.59
C VAL A 18 -9.93 16.63 7.36
N TYR A 19 -10.48 15.44 7.14
CA TYR A 19 -10.03 14.20 7.79
C TYR A 19 -9.54 13.20 6.76
N LYS A 20 -8.43 12.52 7.04
CA LYS A 20 -7.90 11.46 6.19
C LYS A 20 -7.82 10.15 6.95
N ARG A 21 -8.37 9.10 6.36
CA ARG A 21 -8.49 7.80 6.98
C ARG A 21 -8.14 6.71 6.01
N GLN A 22 -7.37 5.78 6.49
CA GLN A 22 -7.12 4.53 5.81
C GLN A 22 -8.01 3.45 6.41
N ILE A 23 -8.62 2.64 5.55
CA ILE A 23 -9.30 1.43 5.96
C ILE A 23 -8.33 0.27 5.80
N ILE A 24 -8.00 -0.39 6.91
CA ILE A 24 -7.14 -1.58 6.94
C ILE A 24 -7.95 -2.79 7.41
N ALA A 25 -7.74 -3.92 6.76
CA ALA A 25 -8.46 -5.15 7.07
C ALA A 25 -7.71 -6.38 6.55
N HIS A 26 -8.10 -7.56 7.02
CA HIS A 26 -7.79 -8.81 6.34
C HIS A 26 -8.63 -8.97 5.07
N ILE A 27 -8.24 -9.89 4.19
CA ILE A 27 -9.05 -10.28 3.02
C ILE A 27 -10.39 -10.81 3.53
N ASP A 28 -11.47 -10.53 2.81
CA ASP A 28 -12.85 -10.94 3.12
C ASP A 28 -13.44 -10.41 4.45
N HIS A 29 -12.76 -9.53 5.20
CA HIS A 29 -13.35 -8.86 6.36
C HIS A 29 -14.36 -7.75 5.98
N GLY A 30 -14.56 -7.50 4.67
CA GLY A 30 -15.56 -6.58 4.15
C GLY A 30 -15.11 -5.13 4.07
N LYS A 31 -13.81 -4.90 3.86
CA LYS A 31 -13.20 -3.58 3.71
C LYS A 31 -13.81 -2.78 2.55
N SER A 32 -13.80 -3.32 1.32
CA SER A 32 -14.31 -2.64 0.13
C SER A 32 -15.83 -2.44 0.22
N THR A 33 -16.57 -3.42 0.80
CA THR A 33 -18.01 -3.27 1.08
C THR A 33 -18.28 -2.15 2.07
N LEU A 34 -17.44 -1.97 3.09
CA LEU A 34 -17.56 -0.85 4.04
C LEU A 34 -17.26 0.49 3.36
N ALA A 35 -16.23 0.54 2.52
CA ALA A 35 -15.90 1.73 1.74
C ALA A 35 -17.07 2.13 0.83
N ASP A 36 -17.65 1.20 0.09
CA ASP A 36 -18.83 1.43 -0.75
C ASP A 36 -20.01 1.98 0.05
N ARG A 37 -20.27 1.39 1.23
CA ARG A 37 -21.36 1.85 2.11
C ARG A 37 -21.13 3.27 2.63
N ILE A 38 -19.91 3.61 2.98
CA ILE A 38 -19.53 4.96 3.39
C ILE A 38 -19.73 5.95 2.24
N ILE A 39 -19.30 5.59 1.02
CA ILE A 39 -19.49 6.42 -0.19
C ILE A 39 -20.98 6.66 -0.44
N GLU A 40 -21.81 5.63 -0.31
CA GLU A 40 -23.27 5.72 -0.47
C GLU A 40 -23.89 6.68 0.55
N ILE A 41 -23.57 6.52 1.84
CA ILE A 41 -24.11 7.37 2.93
C ILE A 41 -23.69 8.83 2.75
N CYS A 42 -22.48 9.09 2.28
CA CYS A 42 -21.97 10.43 2.02
C CYS A 42 -22.47 11.04 0.69
N GLY A 43 -23.36 10.34 -0.05
CA GLY A 43 -23.93 10.83 -1.31
C GLY A 43 -22.95 10.82 -2.49
N GLY A 44 -21.88 10.04 -2.40
CA GLY A 44 -20.89 9.89 -3.47
C GLY A 44 -21.34 8.99 -4.64
N MET A 45 -22.52 8.37 -4.54
CA MET A 45 -23.10 7.53 -5.59
C MET A 45 -24.59 7.83 -5.78
N ASP A 46 -25.02 7.94 -7.04
CA ASP A 46 -26.42 7.95 -7.40
C ASP A 46 -26.98 6.52 -7.47
N ASP A 47 -28.28 6.34 -7.18
CA ASP A 47 -28.95 5.02 -7.26
C ASP A 47 -28.81 4.32 -8.62
N ARG A 48 -28.54 5.09 -9.70
CA ARG A 48 -28.34 4.57 -11.07
C ARG A 48 -26.91 4.09 -11.34
N THR A 49 -25.95 4.50 -10.53
CA THR A 49 -24.52 4.18 -10.69
C THR A 49 -24.03 3.15 -9.65
N LYS A 50 -24.95 2.63 -8.82
CA LYS A 50 -24.63 1.58 -7.86
C LYS A 50 -23.98 0.38 -8.53
N LYS A 51 -22.69 0.20 -8.26
CA LYS A 51 -21.91 -0.99 -8.59
C LYS A 51 -21.24 -1.45 -7.28
N ASP A 52 -21.13 -2.74 -7.11
CA ASP A 52 -20.33 -3.29 -6.02
C ASP A 52 -18.84 -3.02 -6.31
N GLN A 53 -18.06 -2.76 -5.26
CA GLN A 53 -16.62 -2.49 -5.33
C GLN A 53 -16.29 -1.30 -6.25
N VAL A 54 -16.90 -0.15 -5.97
CA VAL A 54 -16.77 1.06 -6.80
C VAL A 54 -15.32 1.56 -6.88
N LEU A 55 -14.54 1.36 -5.81
CA LEU A 55 -13.14 1.75 -5.75
C LEU A 55 -12.21 0.74 -6.43
N ASP A 56 -12.61 -0.52 -6.58
CA ASP A 56 -11.82 -1.52 -7.27
C ASP A 56 -11.92 -1.30 -8.80
N SER A 57 -10.95 -0.57 -9.34
CA SER A 57 -10.98 -0.10 -10.74
C SER A 57 -10.60 -1.18 -11.75
N MET A 58 -9.78 -2.15 -11.36
CA MET A 58 -9.30 -3.24 -12.22
C MET A 58 -10.31 -4.38 -12.27
N GLU A 59 -10.46 -4.99 -13.45
CA GLU A 59 -11.30 -6.19 -13.61
C GLU A 59 -10.83 -7.35 -12.72
N ILE A 60 -9.52 -7.54 -12.62
CA ILE A 60 -8.89 -8.58 -11.79
C ILE A 60 -9.14 -8.37 -10.29
N GLU A 61 -9.26 -7.13 -9.82
CA GLU A 61 -9.65 -6.81 -8.43
C GLU A 61 -11.05 -7.33 -8.13
N ARG A 62 -11.99 -7.03 -9.01
CA ARG A 62 -13.40 -7.43 -8.88
C ARG A 62 -13.61 -8.94 -9.02
N GLU A 63 -12.91 -9.58 -9.95
CA GLU A 63 -12.99 -11.03 -10.14
C GLU A 63 -12.45 -11.80 -8.92
N ARG A 64 -11.36 -11.31 -8.32
CA ARG A 64 -10.70 -11.97 -7.18
C ARG A 64 -11.23 -11.50 -5.83
N GLY A 65 -12.05 -10.45 -5.79
CA GLY A 65 -12.55 -9.85 -4.54
C GLY A 65 -11.46 -9.22 -3.67
N ILE A 66 -10.36 -8.77 -4.27
CA ILE A 66 -9.22 -8.19 -3.56
C ILE A 66 -8.86 -6.81 -4.12
N THR A 67 -8.53 -5.86 -3.27
CA THR A 67 -7.93 -4.60 -3.68
C THR A 67 -6.44 -4.81 -3.93
N ILE A 68 -5.94 -4.39 -5.09
CA ILE A 68 -4.54 -4.49 -5.49
C ILE A 68 -3.87 -3.13 -5.36
N LYS A 69 -4.50 -2.08 -5.88
CA LYS A 69 -3.99 -0.70 -5.84
C LYS A 69 -4.81 0.16 -4.89
N ALA A 70 -4.13 0.93 -4.05
CA ALA A 70 -4.79 1.86 -3.14
C ALA A 70 -5.56 2.94 -3.93
N GLN A 71 -6.82 3.16 -3.57
CA GLN A 71 -7.69 4.17 -4.15
C GLN A 71 -8.06 5.22 -3.10
N THR A 72 -8.17 6.47 -3.55
CA THR A 72 -8.55 7.58 -2.67
C THR A 72 -9.86 8.18 -3.13
N VAL A 73 -10.72 8.50 -2.17
CA VAL A 73 -11.99 9.18 -2.43
C VAL A 73 -12.21 10.31 -1.43
N ARG A 74 -12.67 11.46 -1.93
CA ARG A 74 -13.08 12.61 -1.13
C ARG A 74 -14.60 12.58 -1.00
N LEU A 75 -15.09 12.67 0.25
CA LEU A 75 -16.50 12.62 0.58
C LEU A 75 -16.86 13.80 1.49
N ASN A 76 -18.07 14.32 1.35
CA ASN A 76 -18.63 15.30 2.26
C ASN A 76 -19.59 14.59 3.23
N TYR A 77 -19.33 14.68 4.51
CA TYR A 77 -20.13 14.07 5.55
C TYR A 77 -20.75 15.13 6.46
N LYS A 78 -22.04 14.99 6.74
CA LYS A 78 -22.75 15.83 7.69
C LYS A 78 -23.13 14.99 8.89
N ASN A 79 -22.60 15.35 10.07
CA ASN A 79 -22.87 14.63 11.30
C ASN A 79 -24.31 14.88 11.80
N LYS A 80 -24.75 14.11 12.81
CA LYS A 80 -26.06 14.26 13.43
C LYS A 80 -26.30 15.63 14.06
N LYS A 81 -25.23 16.38 14.37
CA LYS A 81 -25.29 17.75 14.92
C LYS A 81 -25.43 18.81 13.83
N GLY A 82 -25.32 18.43 12.57
CA GLY A 82 -25.41 19.34 11.42
C GLY A 82 -24.08 19.94 10.98
N ASP A 83 -22.95 19.57 11.61
CA ASP A 83 -21.63 20.02 11.22
C ASP A 83 -21.17 19.28 9.96
N GLU A 84 -20.51 20.00 9.06
CA GLU A 84 -20.02 19.45 7.78
C GLU A 84 -18.53 19.15 7.84
N TYR A 85 -18.14 17.95 7.38
CA TYR A 85 -16.79 17.45 7.38
C TYR A 85 -16.40 16.97 5.99
N GLN A 86 -15.16 17.18 5.61
CA GLN A 86 -14.57 16.59 4.41
C GLN A 86 -13.74 15.36 4.82
N LEU A 87 -14.16 14.19 4.38
CA LEU A 87 -13.47 12.92 4.60
C LEU A 87 -12.69 12.55 3.35
N ASN A 88 -11.40 12.24 3.49
CA ASN A 88 -10.62 11.59 2.46
C ASN A 88 -10.35 10.16 2.92
N ILE A 89 -10.93 9.20 2.25
CA ILE A 89 -10.79 7.77 2.57
C ILE A 89 -9.83 7.15 1.58
N LEU A 90 -8.88 6.38 2.10
CA LEU A 90 -8.00 5.54 1.31
C LEU A 90 -8.40 4.08 1.51
N ASP A 91 -8.88 3.44 0.45
CA ASP A 91 -9.05 2.01 0.40
C ASP A 91 -7.74 1.35 -0.01
N THR A 92 -7.24 0.43 0.80
CA THR A 92 -5.90 -0.13 0.63
C THR A 92 -5.95 -1.64 0.50
N PRO A 93 -4.97 -2.27 -0.18
CA PRO A 93 -4.87 -3.73 -0.20
C PRO A 93 -4.88 -4.33 1.20
N GLY A 94 -5.53 -5.48 1.36
CA GLY A 94 -5.50 -6.25 2.61
C GLY A 94 -4.34 -7.24 2.67
N HIS A 95 -3.84 -7.71 1.52
CA HIS A 95 -2.86 -8.78 1.41
C HIS A 95 -1.42 -8.31 1.67
N VAL A 96 -0.62 -9.12 2.36
CA VAL A 96 0.78 -8.79 2.71
C VAL A 96 1.69 -8.58 1.51
N ASP A 97 1.40 -9.18 0.35
CA ASP A 97 2.16 -8.98 -0.89
C ASP A 97 2.07 -7.54 -1.40
N PHE A 98 1.04 -6.79 -0.96
CA PHE A 98 0.86 -5.38 -1.27
C PHE A 98 1.16 -4.47 -0.08
N SER A 99 1.94 -4.95 0.90
CA SER A 99 2.32 -4.19 2.10
C SER A 99 3.00 -2.86 1.80
N TYR A 100 3.64 -2.73 0.64
CA TYR A 100 4.23 -1.48 0.18
C TYR A 100 3.17 -0.41 -0.10
N GLU A 101 2.06 -0.77 -0.76
CA GLU A 101 0.91 0.12 -0.98
C GLU A 101 0.26 0.53 0.36
N VAL A 102 0.13 -0.42 1.30
CA VAL A 102 -0.37 -0.14 2.65
C VAL A 102 0.52 0.87 3.38
N SER A 103 1.84 0.67 3.36
CA SER A 103 2.81 1.55 4.01
C SER A 103 2.79 2.99 3.46
N ARG A 104 2.65 3.15 2.14
CA ARG A 104 2.51 4.48 1.51
C ARG A 104 1.23 5.17 1.95
N SER A 105 0.14 4.45 1.92
CA SER A 105 -1.18 4.96 2.30
C SER A 105 -1.23 5.35 3.77
N LEU A 106 -0.62 4.57 4.67
CA LEU A 106 -0.46 4.92 6.09
C LEU A 106 0.27 6.26 6.23
N SER A 107 1.36 6.47 5.52
CA SER A 107 2.09 7.75 5.58
C SER A 107 1.29 8.94 5.02
N ALA A 108 0.24 8.68 4.26
CA ALA A 108 -0.67 9.69 3.73
C ALA A 108 -1.88 9.96 4.62
N CYS A 109 -2.04 9.29 5.76
CA CYS A 109 -3.18 9.41 6.66
C CYS A 109 -2.77 9.84 8.06
N GLU A 110 -3.74 10.29 8.86
CA GLU A 110 -3.58 10.64 10.28
C GLU A 110 -4.09 9.55 11.21
N GLY A 111 -4.84 8.58 10.71
CA GLY A 111 -5.37 7.49 11.49
C GLY A 111 -5.93 6.37 10.63
N SER A 112 -6.21 5.24 11.25
CA SER A 112 -6.65 4.02 10.58
C SER A 112 -7.92 3.47 11.20
N VAL A 113 -8.81 2.98 10.34
CA VAL A 113 -9.99 2.18 10.73
C VAL A 113 -9.63 0.72 10.53
N LEU A 114 -9.49 -0.03 11.62
CA LEU A 114 -9.17 -1.46 11.59
C LEU A 114 -10.46 -2.28 11.55
N VAL A 115 -10.77 -2.84 10.40
CA VAL A 115 -11.97 -3.65 10.20
C VAL A 115 -11.66 -5.11 10.48
N VAL A 116 -12.37 -5.69 11.43
CA VAL A 116 -12.24 -7.09 11.82
C VAL A 116 -13.58 -7.78 11.65
N ASP A 117 -13.58 -8.96 11.05
CA ASP A 117 -14.77 -9.81 10.95
C ASP A 117 -15.16 -10.34 12.34
N SER A 118 -16.38 -10.03 12.80
CA SER A 118 -16.88 -10.46 14.10
C SER A 118 -17.12 -11.97 14.22
N THR A 119 -17.03 -12.71 13.14
CA THR A 119 -17.14 -14.19 13.13
C THR A 119 -15.77 -14.87 13.17
N GLN A 120 -14.77 -14.31 12.49
CA GLN A 120 -13.44 -14.90 12.35
C GLN A 120 -12.46 -14.41 13.42
N GLY A 121 -12.48 -13.10 13.73
CA GLY A 121 -11.55 -12.48 14.69
C GLY A 121 -10.26 -11.99 14.04
N VAL A 122 -9.18 -11.93 14.82
CA VAL A 122 -7.88 -11.43 14.37
C VAL A 122 -7.15 -12.49 13.57
N GLU A 123 -6.83 -12.17 12.33
CA GLU A 123 -6.04 -13.03 11.45
C GLU A 123 -4.64 -12.44 11.17
N ALA A 124 -3.79 -13.20 10.47
CA ALA A 124 -2.39 -12.84 10.27
C ALA A 124 -2.18 -11.48 9.59
N GLN A 125 -3.01 -11.18 8.58
CA GLN A 125 -2.90 -9.90 7.85
C GLN A 125 -3.49 -8.74 8.67
N THR A 126 -4.53 -8.97 9.47
CA THR A 126 -5.05 -7.98 10.44
C THR A 126 -3.91 -7.53 11.36
N LEU A 127 -3.16 -8.49 11.89
CA LEU A 127 -2.05 -8.24 12.79
C LEU A 127 -0.90 -7.48 12.08
N ALA A 128 -0.50 -7.93 10.89
CA ALA A 128 0.56 -7.30 10.12
C ALA A 128 0.23 -5.83 9.78
N ASN A 129 -0.99 -5.55 9.33
CA ASN A 129 -1.44 -4.21 8.98
C ASN A 129 -1.59 -3.32 10.22
N ALA A 130 -2.08 -3.87 11.34
CA ALA A 130 -2.19 -3.14 12.60
C ALA A 130 -0.81 -2.71 13.15
N TYR A 131 0.19 -3.60 13.10
CA TYR A 131 1.55 -3.25 13.51
C TYR A 131 2.19 -2.18 12.62
N GLN A 132 1.96 -2.22 11.30
CA GLN A 132 2.42 -1.14 10.42
C GLN A 132 1.79 0.22 10.78
N ALA A 133 0.51 0.24 11.16
CA ALA A 133 -0.17 1.46 11.60
C ALA A 133 0.37 1.95 12.95
N ILE A 134 0.68 1.05 13.89
CA ILE A 134 1.30 1.36 15.19
C ILE A 134 2.70 1.94 14.98
N ASP A 135 3.50 1.37 14.10
CA ASP A 135 4.87 1.81 13.82
C ASP A 135 4.95 3.26 13.29
N VAL A 136 3.90 3.72 12.61
CA VAL A 136 3.78 5.12 12.16
C VAL A 136 2.98 6.00 13.12
N ASN A 137 2.69 5.50 14.33
CA ASN A 137 1.94 6.19 15.39
C ASN A 137 0.54 6.63 15.00
N HIS A 138 -0.18 5.84 14.21
CA HIS A 138 -1.57 6.12 13.91
C HIS A 138 -2.45 5.89 15.14
N GLU A 139 -3.47 6.74 15.28
CA GLU A 139 -4.66 6.40 16.08
C GLU A 139 -5.43 5.33 15.32
N ILE A 140 -5.71 4.19 15.96
CA ILE A 140 -6.40 3.07 15.35
C ILE A 140 -7.77 2.93 15.96
N LEU A 141 -8.81 2.96 15.12
CA LEU A 141 -10.19 2.75 15.51
C LEU A 141 -10.62 1.32 15.12
N PRO A 142 -10.80 0.40 16.09
CA PRO A 142 -11.27 -0.95 15.78
C PRO A 142 -12.77 -0.95 15.47
N VAL A 143 -13.15 -1.72 14.45
CA VAL A 143 -14.52 -1.87 13.95
C VAL A 143 -14.79 -3.35 13.72
N LEU A 144 -15.86 -3.87 14.33
CA LEU A 144 -16.30 -5.25 14.17
C LEU A 144 -17.38 -5.32 13.11
N ASN A 145 -17.03 -5.83 11.94
CA ASN A 145 -17.91 -5.96 10.79
C ASN A 145 -18.64 -7.31 10.78
N LYS A 146 -19.65 -7.43 9.91
CA LYS A 146 -20.53 -8.57 9.76
C LYS A 146 -21.34 -8.91 11.02
N ALA A 147 -21.68 -7.88 11.80
CA ALA A 147 -22.47 -8.02 13.02
C ALA A 147 -23.91 -8.54 12.79
N ASP A 148 -24.36 -8.57 11.53
CA ASP A 148 -25.64 -9.13 11.09
C ASP A 148 -25.64 -10.67 11.00
N LEU A 149 -24.49 -11.31 11.03
CA LEU A 149 -24.39 -12.76 10.89
C LEU A 149 -24.67 -13.46 12.22
N PRO A 150 -25.41 -14.60 12.20
CA PRO A 150 -25.72 -15.36 13.41
C PRO A 150 -24.49 -15.92 14.14
N ALA A 151 -23.38 -16.09 13.43
CA ALA A 151 -22.10 -16.57 13.97
C ALA A 151 -21.21 -15.43 14.54
N SER A 152 -21.74 -14.21 14.61
CA SER A 152 -21.01 -13.07 15.16
C SER A 152 -20.78 -13.22 16.66
N GLU A 153 -19.53 -13.11 17.11
CA GLU A 153 -19.10 -13.21 18.51
C GLU A 153 -18.30 -11.94 18.91
N PRO A 154 -18.94 -10.77 19.02
CA PRO A 154 -18.25 -9.51 19.18
C PRO A 154 -17.35 -9.43 20.42
N GLU A 155 -17.80 -9.94 21.57
CA GLU A 155 -17.03 -9.85 22.81
C GLU A 155 -15.77 -10.73 22.75
N ARG A 156 -15.84 -11.92 22.17
CA ARG A 156 -14.69 -12.76 21.93
C ARG A 156 -13.66 -12.06 21.02
N VAL A 157 -14.15 -11.42 19.96
CA VAL A 157 -13.27 -10.73 18.99
C VAL A 157 -12.65 -9.48 19.59
N LYS A 158 -13.36 -8.75 20.47
CA LYS A 158 -12.78 -7.63 21.22
C LYS A 158 -11.62 -8.10 22.12
N GLU A 159 -11.84 -9.17 22.88
CA GLU A 159 -10.80 -9.77 23.70
C GLU A 159 -9.59 -10.22 22.87
N ASP A 160 -9.84 -10.82 21.70
CA ASP A 160 -8.79 -11.25 20.77
C ASP A 160 -7.95 -10.07 20.25
N ILE A 161 -8.58 -8.95 19.90
CA ILE A 161 -7.90 -7.72 19.47
C ILE A 161 -7.03 -7.16 20.62
N GLU A 162 -7.60 -7.04 21.84
CA GLU A 162 -6.87 -6.52 22.99
C GLU A 162 -5.67 -7.41 23.37
N GLN A 163 -5.86 -8.71 23.39
CA GLN A 163 -4.80 -9.66 23.75
C GLN A 163 -3.72 -9.79 22.68
N THR A 164 -4.12 -9.73 21.40
CA THR A 164 -3.20 -10.04 20.29
C THR A 164 -2.49 -8.80 19.77
N ILE A 165 -3.20 -7.66 19.67
CA ILE A 165 -2.67 -6.42 19.10
C ILE A 165 -2.33 -5.41 20.19
N GLY A 166 -3.08 -5.43 21.31
CA GLY A 166 -2.90 -4.49 22.42
C GLY A 166 -3.63 -3.16 22.22
N ILE A 167 -4.68 -3.14 21.40
CA ILE A 167 -5.51 -1.95 21.14
C ILE A 167 -6.77 -2.03 22.02
N ASP A 168 -7.13 -0.92 22.68
CA ASP A 168 -8.36 -0.80 23.46
C ASP A 168 -9.59 -0.93 22.54
N THR A 169 -10.48 -1.85 22.86
CA THR A 169 -11.72 -2.14 22.14
C THR A 169 -12.98 -1.69 22.86
N SER A 170 -12.86 -1.00 23.99
CA SER A 170 -14.01 -0.55 24.80
C SER A 170 -15.01 0.28 24.00
N GLU A 171 -14.55 1.03 23.01
CA GLU A 171 -15.34 1.86 22.12
C GLU A 171 -15.47 1.30 20.69
N ALA A 172 -15.08 0.04 20.46
CA ALA A 172 -15.19 -0.60 19.15
C ALA A 172 -16.64 -0.66 18.67
N ARG A 173 -16.90 -0.23 17.43
CA ARG A 173 -18.25 -0.23 16.85
C ARG A 173 -18.56 -1.55 16.16
N LEU A 174 -19.81 -2.00 16.38
CA LEU A 174 -20.40 -3.10 15.65
C LEU A 174 -21.07 -2.56 14.41
N VAL A 175 -20.68 -3.06 13.24
CA VAL A 175 -21.25 -2.63 11.97
C VAL A 175 -21.58 -3.84 11.09
N SER A 176 -22.48 -3.62 10.16
CA SER A 176 -22.65 -4.47 8.99
C SER A 176 -22.53 -3.61 7.74
N ALA A 177 -21.41 -3.74 7.04
CA ALA A 177 -21.19 -3.06 5.77
C ALA A 177 -22.28 -3.44 4.74
N LYS A 178 -22.73 -4.69 4.77
CA LYS A 178 -23.75 -5.22 3.86
C LYS A 178 -25.12 -4.56 4.08
N THR A 179 -25.55 -4.43 5.33
CA THR A 179 -26.89 -3.92 5.67
C THR A 179 -26.89 -2.42 5.97
N GLY A 180 -25.73 -1.81 6.21
CA GLY A 180 -25.58 -0.42 6.63
C GLY A 180 -25.70 -0.21 8.16
N LEU A 181 -25.94 -1.28 8.92
CA LEU A 181 -26.10 -1.20 10.37
C LEU A 181 -24.84 -0.58 11.01
N GLY A 182 -25.02 0.46 11.85
CA GLY A 182 -23.96 1.08 12.66
C GLY A 182 -22.95 1.92 11.87
N VAL A 183 -23.06 2.04 10.53
CA VAL A 183 -22.06 2.74 9.71
C VAL A 183 -22.14 4.27 9.90
N GLU A 184 -23.32 4.86 10.09
CA GLU A 184 -23.44 6.28 10.41
C GLU A 184 -22.82 6.61 11.78
N ASP A 185 -23.03 5.75 12.79
CA ASP A 185 -22.41 5.93 14.11
C ASP A 185 -20.89 5.80 14.04
N LEU A 186 -20.39 4.94 13.14
CA LEU A 186 -18.97 4.83 12.86
C LEU A 186 -18.42 6.12 12.24
N LEU A 187 -19.13 6.74 11.30
CA LEU A 187 -18.72 8.01 10.70
C LEU A 187 -18.65 9.13 11.73
N ASP A 188 -19.66 9.24 12.63
CA ASP A 188 -19.63 10.18 13.75
C ASP A 188 -18.40 9.92 14.65
N GLN A 189 -18.10 8.67 14.95
CA GLN A 189 -16.94 8.31 15.78
C GLN A 189 -15.60 8.63 15.08
N ILE A 190 -15.50 8.42 13.78
CA ILE A 190 -14.32 8.78 12.98
C ILE A 190 -13.98 10.27 13.13
N VAL A 191 -14.98 11.16 13.00
CA VAL A 191 -14.75 12.61 13.12
C VAL A 191 -14.50 13.07 14.55
N GLU A 192 -15.00 12.35 15.55
CA GLU A 192 -14.82 12.68 16.97
C GLU A 192 -13.46 12.21 17.52
N LYS A 193 -13.01 11.02 17.14
CA LYS A 193 -11.85 10.35 17.78
C LYS A 193 -10.54 10.54 17.02
N LEU A 194 -10.59 10.43 15.72
CA LEU A 194 -9.37 10.50 14.94
C LEU A 194 -8.92 11.96 14.73
N PRO A 195 -7.63 12.27 14.86
CA PRO A 195 -7.15 13.65 14.83
C PRO A 195 -7.31 14.30 13.45
N SER A 196 -7.61 15.59 13.43
CA SER A 196 -7.52 16.39 12.21
C SER A 196 -6.05 16.66 11.84
N PRO A 197 -5.73 16.97 10.56
CA PRO A 197 -4.38 17.32 10.16
C PRO A 197 -3.83 18.52 10.94
N ASN A 198 -2.60 18.41 11.42
CA ASN A 198 -1.90 19.55 11.98
C ASN A 198 -1.29 20.36 10.84
N THR A 199 -1.74 21.61 10.67
CA THR A 199 -1.27 22.53 9.65
C THR A 199 -0.61 23.72 10.32
N ASN A 200 0.70 23.85 10.19
CA ASN A 200 1.48 24.83 10.96
C ASN A 200 2.20 25.86 10.12
N GLU A 201 2.41 25.60 8.82
CA GLU A 201 3.23 26.47 7.95
C GLU A 201 2.41 27.03 6.79
N LYS A 202 2.77 28.28 6.37
CA LYS A 202 2.14 28.94 5.22
C LYS A 202 2.71 28.49 3.88
N ASN A 203 3.92 27.93 3.89
CA ASN A 203 4.63 27.56 2.68
C ASN A 203 4.19 26.15 2.22
N LEU A 204 4.06 25.98 0.91
CA LEU A 204 3.65 24.70 0.34
C LEU A 204 4.65 23.60 0.67
N LYS A 205 4.17 22.56 1.32
CA LYS A 205 4.86 21.31 1.54
C LYS A 205 3.91 20.15 1.26
N ALA A 206 4.19 19.38 0.24
CA ALA A 206 3.36 18.24 -0.12
C ALA A 206 4.19 16.97 -0.28
N LEU A 207 3.59 15.83 0.04
CA LEU A 207 4.15 14.50 -0.14
C LEU A 207 3.64 13.93 -1.46
N LEU A 208 4.54 13.41 -2.28
CA LEU A 208 4.22 12.60 -3.44
C LEU A 208 3.89 11.18 -2.95
N VAL A 209 2.60 10.82 -2.99
CA VAL A 209 2.09 9.54 -2.46
C VAL A 209 2.22 8.43 -3.50
N ASP A 210 1.81 8.72 -4.73
CA ASP A 210 1.86 7.79 -5.85
C ASP A 210 1.98 8.52 -7.18
N SER A 211 2.36 7.81 -8.24
CA SER A 211 2.40 8.35 -9.59
C SER A 211 2.11 7.25 -10.62
N TRP A 212 1.40 7.62 -11.69
CA TRP A 212 1.08 6.70 -12.78
C TRP A 212 0.97 7.43 -14.11
N TYR A 213 1.00 6.68 -15.18
CA TYR A 213 0.75 7.19 -16.50
C TYR A 213 -0.71 6.92 -16.90
N ASP A 214 -1.39 7.98 -17.30
CA ASP A 214 -2.74 7.93 -17.86
C ASP A 214 -2.67 8.31 -19.34
N ASN A 215 -3.35 7.55 -20.19
CA ASN A 215 -3.30 7.77 -21.65
C ASN A 215 -3.89 9.11 -22.10
N TYR A 216 -4.78 9.72 -21.28
CA TYR A 216 -5.45 10.98 -21.57
C TYR A 216 -4.86 12.17 -20.83
N LEU A 217 -4.39 11.93 -19.60
CA LEU A 217 -3.90 12.97 -18.70
C LEU A 217 -2.37 13.07 -18.68
N GLY A 218 -1.67 12.07 -19.22
CA GLY A 218 -0.22 11.93 -19.12
C GLY A 218 0.19 11.47 -17.71
N VAL A 219 1.37 11.88 -17.28
CA VAL A 219 1.85 11.57 -15.93
C VAL A 219 0.99 12.28 -14.90
N THR A 220 0.31 11.49 -14.08
CA THR A 220 -0.53 11.95 -12.98
C THR A 220 0.16 11.63 -11.67
N VAL A 221 0.22 12.60 -10.78
CA VAL A 221 0.88 12.47 -9.48
C VAL A 221 -0.13 12.66 -8.36
N LEU A 222 -0.31 11.66 -7.52
CA LEU A 222 -1.12 11.75 -6.31
C LEU A 222 -0.32 12.46 -5.23
N VAL A 223 -0.87 13.52 -4.69
CA VAL A 223 -0.22 14.37 -3.70
C VAL A 223 -1.04 14.49 -2.43
N ARG A 224 -0.36 14.55 -1.30
CA ARG A 224 -0.90 15.00 -0.03
C ARG A 224 -0.30 16.35 0.32
N VAL A 225 -1.13 17.38 0.41
CA VAL A 225 -0.71 18.69 0.93
C VAL A 225 -0.61 18.61 2.45
N LEU A 226 0.58 18.83 2.98
CA LEU A 226 0.84 18.86 4.44
C LEU A 226 0.65 20.27 4.97
N ASP A 227 1.30 21.24 4.32
CA ASP A 227 1.27 22.65 4.69
C ASP A 227 1.09 23.52 3.43
N GLY A 228 0.58 24.71 3.62
CA GLY A 228 0.35 25.67 2.53
C GLY A 228 -0.79 25.26 1.60
N VAL A 229 -0.85 25.86 0.43
CA VAL A 229 -1.90 25.62 -0.59
C VAL A 229 -1.24 25.39 -1.93
N MET A 230 -1.64 24.32 -2.60
CA MET A 230 -1.21 23.98 -3.95
C MET A 230 -2.23 24.48 -4.96
N LYS A 231 -1.79 25.27 -5.97
CA LYS A 231 -2.70 25.92 -6.92
C LYS A 231 -2.38 25.57 -8.37
N LYS A 232 -3.40 25.58 -9.21
CA LYS A 232 -3.22 25.52 -10.65
C LYS A 232 -2.36 26.70 -11.14
N GLY A 233 -1.43 26.43 -12.05
CA GLY A 233 -0.46 27.40 -12.57
C GLY A 233 0.74 27.66 -11.66
N MET A 234 0.80 27.09 -10.45
CA MET A 234 1.92 27.22 -9.54
C MET A 234 3.16 26.49 -10.08
N LYS A 235 4.33 27.08 -9.89
CA LYS A 235 5.61 26.45 -10.18
C LYS A 235 6.09 25.71 -8.93
N VAL A 236 6.27 24.41 -9.07
CA VAL A 236 6.72 23.52 -7.99
C VAL A 236 8.05 22.87 -8.33
N LYS A 237 8.74 22.45 -7.29
CA LYS A 237 10.01 21.76 -7.35
C LYS A 237 9.91 20.43 -6.62
N PHE A 238 10.41 19.37 -7.22
CA PHE A 238 10.59 18.06 -6.60
C PHE A 238 11.98 18.03 -5.95
N LEU A 239 12.03 17.78 -4.65
CA LEU A 239 13.28 17.93 -3.89
C LEU A 239 14.30 16.83 -4.16
N SER A 240 13.88 15.62 -4.56
CA SER A 240 14.79 14.50 -4.78
C SER A 240 15.70 14.69 -6.00
N ASN A 241 15.18 15.29 -7.07
CA ASN A 241 15.89 15.48 -8.34
C ASN A 241 16.08 16.95 -8.75
N ASN A 242 15.55 17.90 -7.94
CA ASN A 242 15.54 19.33 -8.20
C ASN A 242 14.83 19.77 -9.50
N GLN A 243 14.03 18.87 -10.10
CA GLN A 243 13.25 19.21 -11.28
C GLN A 243 12.11 20.19 -10.94
N GLN A 244 11.80 21.04 -11.90
CA GLN A 244 10.80 22.08 -11.77
C GLN A 244 9.68 21.85 -12.77
N TYR A 245 8.45 21.96 -12.29
CA TYR A 245 7.26 21.73 -13.08
C TYR A 245 6.24 22.85 -12.86
N ASN A 246 5.40 23.07 -13.86
CA ASN A 246 4.24 23.96 -13.75
C ASN A 246 2.99 23.07 -13.62
N ILE A 247 2.15 23.34 -12.63
CA ILE A 247 0.91 22.59 -12.42
C ILE A 247 -0.11 23.02 -13.46
N ASP A 248 -0.42 22.14 -14.41
CA ASP A 248 -1.38 22.41 -15.48
C ASP A 248 -2.81 22.12 -15.03
N ARG A 249 -3.00 21.02 -14.32
CA ARG A 249 -4.30 20.57 -13.77
C ARG A 249 -4.13 20.10 -12.34
N ILE A 250 -5.19 20.30 -11.56
CA ILE A 250 -5.29 19.88 -10.17
C ILE A 250 -6.71 19.38 -9.92
N GLY A 251 -6.84 18.34 -9.11
CA GLY A 251 -8.15 17.77 -8.83
C GLY A 251 -8.12 16.69 -7.75
N TYR A 252 -9.25 16.06 -7.54
CA TYR A 252 -9.48 15.00 -6.56
C TYR A 252 -10.49 13.98 -7.10
N PHE A 253 -10.64 12.84 -6.42
CA PHE A 253 -11.55 11.76 -6.81
C PHE A 253 -12.77 11.69 -5.87
N THR A 254 -14.01 11.51 -6.44
CA THR A 254 -15.29 11.40 -5.70
C THR A 254 -16.28 10.36 -6.26
N PRO A 255 -16.07 9.15 -6.50
CA PRO A 255 -15.00 8.36 -7.11
C PRO A 255 -14.54 8.85 -8.49
N GLU A 256 -15.37 9.66 -9.16
CA GLU A 256 -15.03 10.27 -10.46
C GLU A 256 -14.01 11.39 -10.29
N ILE A 257 -13.33 11.73 -11.39
CA ILE A 257 -12.35 12.81 -11.42
C ILE A 257 -13.07 14.16 -11.34
N ASN A 258 -12.70 14.98 -10.35
CA ASN A 258 -13.14 16.35 -10.19
C ASN A 258 -11.96 17.30 -10.22
N TYR A 259 -12.02 18.30 -11.09
CA TYR A 259 -11.01 19.35 -11.16
C TYR A 259 -11.34 20.48 -10.18
N CYS A 260 -10.28 21.07 -9.62
CA CYS A 260 -10.39 22.23 -8.76
C CYS A 260 -9.26 23.24 -9.07
N ASP A 261 -9.33 24.41 -8.47
CA ASP A 261 -8.29 25.45 -8.66
C ASP A 261 -7.17 25.32 -7.63
N GLU A 262 -7.46 24.73 -6.48
CA GLU A 262 -6.48 24.58 -5.39
C GLU A 262 -6.76 23.33 -4.51
N LEU A 263 -5.69 22.86 -3.86
CA LEU A 263 -5.74 21.89 -2.76
C LEU A 263 -5.14 22.56 -1.52
N GLY A 264 -5.92 22.54 -0.44
CA GLY A 264 -5.55 23.08 0.85
C GLY A 264 -4.73 22.12 1.71
N PRO A 265 -4.23 22.61 2.85
CA PRO A 265 -3.50 21.78 3.79
C PRO A 265 -4.41 20.66 4.32
N GLY A 266 -3.83 19.45 4.40
CA GLY A 266 -4.58 18.28 4.80
C GLY A 266 -5.32 17.60 3.64
N GLU A 267 -5.39 18.13 2.43
CA GLU A 267 -6.09 17.50 1.31
C GLU A 267 -5.23 16.51 0.52
N ILE A 268 -5.89 15.48 -0.03
CA ILE A 268 -5.33 14.59 -1.04
C ILE A 268 -5.99 14.90 -2.37
N GLY A 269 -5.17 14.94 -3.41
CA GLY A 269 -5.61 15.12 -4.76
C GLY A 269 -4.53 14.74 -5.75
N PHE A 270 -4.79 14.97 -7.01
CA PHE A 270 -3.82 14.71 -8.07
C PHE A 270 -3.42 16.01 -8.78
N ILE A 271 -2.23 15.97 -9.36
CA ILE A 271 -1.73 17.01 -10.24
C ILE A 271 -1.24 16.41 -11.56
N ASN A 272 -1.40 17.18 -12.63
CA ASN A 272 -0.70 16.97 -13.90
C ASN A 272 0.17 18.21 -14.14
N ALA A 273 1.43 18.02 -14.44
CA ALA A 273 2.42 19.08 -14.47
C ALA A 273 3.41 18.97 -15.64
N SER A 274 2.93 18.57 -16.83
CA SER A 274 3.73 18.36 -18.04
C SER A 274 4.98 17.49 -17.83
N ILE A 275 4.91 16.55 -16.89
CA ILE A 275 5.99 15.62 -16.57
C ILE A 275 6.10 14.60 -17.70
N LYS A 276 7.30 14.43 -18.26
CA LYS A 276 7.51 13.58 -19.43
C LYS A 276 7.69 12.11 -19.07
N SER A 277 8.21 11.82 -17.88
CA SER A 277 8.48 10.46 -17.43
C SER A 277 8.02 10.25 -16.00
N VAL A 278 7.33 9.15 -15.72
CA VAL A 278 6.99 8.74 -14.34
C VAL A 278 8.26 8.51 -13.50
N ALA A 279 9.35 8.09 -14.13
CA ALA A 279 10.64 7.91 -13.46
C ALA A 279 11.18 9.19 -12.79
N ASP A 280 10.72 10.38 -13.25
CA ASP A 280 11.06 11.66 -12.62
C ASP A 280 10.27 11.89 -11.32
N CYS A 281 9.20 11.12 -11.08
CA CYS A 281 8.30 11.21 -9.95
C CYS A 281 8.63 10.13 -8.92
N LYS A 282 9.65 10.37 -8.11
CA LYS A 282 10.00 9.41 -7.06
C LYS A 282 8.95 9.41 -5.96
N VAL A 283 8.29 8.27 -5.77
CA VAL A 283 7.30 8.10 -4.70
C VAL A 283 7.95 8.34 -3.33
N GLY A 284 7.28 9.11 -2.49
CA GLY A 284 7.82 9.60 -1.21
C GLY A 284 8.60 10.91 -1.30
N ASP A 285 8.73 11.50 -2.50
CA ASP A 285 9.38 12.79 -2.66
C ASP A 285 8.58 13.94 -2.05
N THR A 286 9.25 15.03 -1.79
CA THR A 286 8.66 16.27 -1.27
C THR A 286 8.51 17.29 -2.39
N ILE A 287 7.31 17.79 -2.53
CA ILE A 287 6.97 18.85 -3.47
C ILE A 287 6.88 20.18 -2.69
N ALA A 288 7.61 21.18 -3.16
CA ALA A 288 7.66 22.50 -2.57
C ALA A 288 7.46 23.59 -3.63
N GLU A 289 7.13 24.80 -3.20
CA GLU A 289 7.11 25.96 -4.08
C GLU A 289 8.54 26.29 -4.56
N LEU A 290 8.67 26.72 -5.82
CA LEU A 290 9.96 26.95 -6.47
C LEU A 290 10.89 27.89 -5.67
N ASN A 291 10.32 28.93 -5.06
CA ASN A 291 11.07 29.97 -4.37
C ASN A 291 11.43 29.65 -2.93
N ASP A 292 10.96 28.51 -2.39
CA ASP A 292 11.23 28.15 -1.00
C ASP A 292 12.49 27.27 -0.88
N GLN A 293 13.56 27.87 -0.34
CA GLN A 293 14.83 27.20 -0.10
C GLN A 293 14.95 26.59 1.32
N LYS A 294 13.97 26.82 2.20
CA LYS A 294 14.03 26.43 3.61
C LYS A 294 13.34 25.09 3.91
N ILE A 295 12.54 24.58 2.97
CA ILE A 295 11.79 23.33 3.18
C ILE A 295 12.75 22.15 3.22
N LYS A 296 12.67 21.40 4.31
CA LYS A 296 13.39 20.13 4.46
C LYS A 296 12.61 19.00 3.81
N PRO A 297 13.28 18.09 3.09
CA PRO A 297 12.63 16.91 2.54
C PRO A 297 11.98 16.08 3.64
N LEU A 298 10.84 15.47 3.32
CA LEU A 298 10.20 14.47 4.14
C LEU A 298 11.06 13.19 4.14
N PRO A 299 10.91 12.31 5.14
CA PRO A 299 11.73 11.09 5.22
C PRO A 299 11.57 10.14 4.02
N GLY A 300 10.51 10.33 3.23
CA GLY A 300 10.22 9.47 2.07
C GLY A 300 9.80 8.06 2.48
N PHE A 301 9.74 7.16 1.49
CA PHE A 301 9.42 5.76 1.72
C PHE A 301 10.66 4.89 1.61
N LYS A 302 10.71 3.83 2.41
CA LYS A 302 11.72 2.79 2.25
C LYS A 302 11.45 2.05 0.93
N PRO A 303 12.47 1.78 0.10
CA PRO A 303 12.27 0.98 -1.11
C PRO A 303 11.79 -0.42 -0.72
N SER A 304 10.85 -0.94 -1.50
CA SER A 304 10.42 -2.32 -1.36
C SER A 304 11.53 -3.26 -1.87
N LEU A 305 11.76 -4.34 -1.13
CA LEU A 305 12.71 -5.36 -1.55
C LEU A 305 11.94 -6.59 -2.03
N PRO A 306 12.17 -7.04 -3.28
CA PRO A 306 11.55 -8.25 -3.77
C PRO A 306 11.97 -9.48 -2.96
N VAL A 307 11.03 -10.39 -2.74
CA VAL A 307 11.27 -11.65 -2.02
C VAL A 307 10.97 -12.89 -2.88
N VAL A 308 10.22 -12.71 -3.97
CA VAL A 308 9.93 -13.76 -4.95
C VAL A 308 10.53 -13.35 -6.28
N PHE A 309 11.30 -14.24 -6.89
CA PHE A 309 11.92 -14.00 -8.19
C PHE A 309 11.46 -15.04 -9.19
N CYS A 310 11.25 -14.64 -10.44
CA CYS A 310 10.99 -15.59 -11.51
C CYS A 310 11.50 -15.04 -12.85
N GLY A 311 11.85 -15.93 -13.75
CA GLY A 311 12.10 -15.57 -15.16
C GLY A 311 10.76 -15.54 -15.91
N ILE A 312 10.54 -14.49 -16.69
CA ILE A 312 9.38 -14.35 -17.58
C ILE A 312 9.87 -14.25 -19.01
N TYR A 313 9.39 -15.17 -19.84
CA TYR A 313 9.78 -15.30 -21.24
C TYR A 313 8.54 -15.30 -22.12
N PRO A 314 8.56 -14.70 -23.32
CA PRO A 314 7.49 -14.84 -24.26
C PRO A 314 7.49 -16.27 -24.83
N VAL A 315 6.30 -16.81 -25.14
CA VAL A 315 6.17 -18.11 -25.82
C VAL A 315 6.75 -18.01 -27.23
N ASP A 316 6.42 -16.93 -27.95
CA ASP A 316 7.04 -16.60 -29.24
C ASP A 316 8.17 -15.60 -29.01
N THR A 317 9.38 -15.95 -29.45
CA THR A 317 10.57 -15.12 -29.32
C THR A 317 10.45 -13.77 -30.06
N SER A 318 9.58 -13.67 -31.06
CA SER A 318 9.28 -12.41 -31.77
C SER A 318 8.57 -11.37 -30.88
N ASP A 319 7.91 -11.80 -29.80
CA ASP A 319 7.21 -10.91 -28.87
C ASP A 319 8.13 -10.29 -27.79
N TYR A 320 9.44 -10.53 -27.85
CA TYR A 320 10.36 -10.01 -26.82
C TYR A 320 10.31 -8.47 -26.69
N GLU A 321 10.37 -7.74 -27.80
CA GLU A 321 10.30 -6.27 -27.76
C GLU A 321 8.94 -5.79 -27.22
N ARG A 322 7.85 -6.47 -27.59
CA ARG A 322 6.51 -6.18 -27.05
C ARG A 322 6.42 -6.45 -25.56
N LEU A 323 7.01 -7.53 -25.08
CA LEU A 323 7.11 -7.84 -23.66
C LEU A 323 7.91 -6.76 -22.91
N LYS A 324 9.03 -6.30 -23.48
CA LYS A 324 9.85 -5.22 -22.90
C LYS A 324 9.04 -3.93 -22.75
N GLU A 325 8.37 -3.49 -23.82
CA GLU A 325 7.51 -2.29 -23.74
C GLU A 325 6.38 -2.45 -22.72
N SER A 326 5.84 -3.66 -22.57
CA SER A 326 4.80 -3.95 -21.59
C SER A 326 5.33 -3.86 -20.15
N PHE A 327 6.54 -4.36 -19.89
CA PHE A 327 7.18 -4.18 -18.59
C PHE A 327 7.46 -2.71 -18.27
N GLU A 328 7.94 -1.94 -19.24
CA GLU A 328 8.15 -0.52 -19.09
C GLU A 328 6.84 0.21 -18.70
N LYS A 329 5.73 -0.10 -19.39
CA LYS A 329 4.41 0.46 -19.08
C LYS A 329 3.87 0.03 -17.71
N LEU A 330 4.02 -1.24 -17.35
CA LEU A 330 3.62 -1.73 -16.03
C LEU A 330 4.44 -1.10 -14.90
N ALA A 331 5.75 -0.99 -15.07
CA ALA A 331 6.65 -0.38 -14.08
C ALA A 331 6.36 1.11 -13.84
N LEU A 332 5.77 1.81 -14.83
CA LEU A 332 5.28 3.18 -14.65
C LEU A 332 4.12 3.25 -13.64
N ASN A 333 3.32 2.19 -13.57
CA ASN A 333 2.10 2.14 -12.75
C ASN A 333 2.27 1.31 -11.47
N ASP A 334 3.34 0.52 -11.40
CA ASP A 334 3.68 -0.30 -10.24
C ASP A 334 5.19 -0.27 -10.01
N SER A 335 5.63 0.53 -9.07
CA SER A 335 7.04 0.66 -8.70
C SER A 335 7.51 -0.40 -7.69
N SER A 336 6.68 -1.38 -7.37
CA SER A 336 6.97 -2.39 -6.35
C SER A 336 7.68 -3.63 -6.91
N PHE A 337 7.61 -3.87 -8.23
CA PHE A 337 8.36 -4.95 -8.85
C PHE A 337 9.62 -4.44 -9.58
N THR A 338 10.59 -5.32 -9.72
CA THR A 338 11.85 -5.06 -10.44
C THR A 338 11.99 -6.03 -11.58
N TYR A 339 12.65 -5.62 -12.67
CA TYR A 339 12.95 -6.49 -13.79
C TYR A 339 14.33 -6.17 -14.39
N GLU A 340 15.01 -7.21 -14.83
CA GLU A 340 16.32 -7.14 -15.49
C GLU A 340 16.31 -8.07 -16.70
N ASN A 341 17.08 -7.73 -17.74
CA ASN A 341 17.21 -8.61 -18.90
C ASN A 341 17.84 -9.94 -18.47
N GLU A 342 17.27 -11.04 -18.96
CA GLU A 342 17.81 -12.38 -18.75
C GLU A 342 17.82 -13.16 -20.08
N THR A 343 18.78 -14.08 -20.21
CA THR A 343 18.87 -14.95 -21.38
C THR A 343 18.93 -16.39 -20.94
N SER A 344 18.05 -17.22 -21.50
CA SER A 344 18.02 -18.65 -21.28
C SER A 344 18.46 -19.38 -22.56
N ALA A 345 19.32 -20.38 -22.42
CA ALA A 345 19.72 -21.20 -23.54
C ALA A 345 18.55 -21.96 -24.20
N ALA A 346 17.50 -22.26 -23.42
CA ALA A 346 16.32 -22.99 -23.88
C ALA A 346 15.17 -22.10 -24.35
N LEU A 347 14.99 -20.92 -23.70
CA LEU A 347 13.82 -20.04 -23.88
C LEU A 347 14.17 -18.72 -24.61
N GLY A 348 15.46 -18.46 -24.87
CA GLY A 348 15.89 -17.24 -25.50
C GLY A 348 15.93 -16.03 -24.57
N TYR A 349 15.55 -14.87 -25.09
CA TYR A 349 15.55 -13.61 -24.32
C TYR A 349 14.28 -13.47 -23.50
N GLY A 350 14.42 -12.99 -22.27
CA GLY A 350 13.35 -12.73 -21.33
C GLY A 350 13.78 -11.78 -20.23
N PHE A 351 13.06 -11.79 -19.14
CA PHE A 351 13.33 -10.92 -18.01
C PHE A 351 13.34 -11.71 -16.71
N ARG A 352 14.32 -11.43 -15.86
CA ARG A 352 14.32 -11.82 -14.47
C ARG A 352 13.57 -10.77 -13.68
N CYS A 353 12.49 -11.18 -13.06
CA CYS A 353 11.60 -10.30 -12.32
C CYS A 353 11.65 -10.59 -10.82
N GLY A 354 11.52 -9.56 -10.01
CA GLY A 354 11.41 -9.64 -8.56
C GLY A 354 10.11 -9.02 -8.07
N PHE A 355 9.37 -9.77 -7.24
CA PHE A 355 8.04 -9.45 -6.73
C PHE A 355 7.99 -9.48 -5.20
N LEU A 356 7.01 -8.83 -4.61
CA LEU A 356 6.81 -8.78 -3.15
C LEU A 356 6.22 -10.09 -2.59
N GLY A 357 5.60 -10.91 -3.43
CA GLY A 357 5.03 -12.19 -3.05
C GLY A 357 4.46 -12.93 -4.25
N LEU A 358 3.89 -14.12 -3.99
CA LEU A 358 3.33 -14.98 -5.05
C LEU A 358 2.08 -14.39 -5.68
N LEU A 359 1.19 -13.78 -4.89
CA LEU A 359 0.00 -13.13 -5.42
C LEU A 359 0.37 -11.93 -6.30
N HIS A 360 1.38 -11.16 -5.91
CA HIS A 360 1.88 -10.05 -6.72
C HIS A 360 2.44 -10.55 -8.07
N LEU A 361 3.18 -11.67 -8.08
CA LEU A 361 3.64 -12.33 -9.30
C LEU A 361 2.46 -12.76 -10.19
N GLU A 362 1.46 -13.45 -9.62
CA GLU A 362 0.28 -13.90 -10.36
C GLU A 362 -0.48 -12.73 -11.00
N VAL A 363 -0.75 -11.69 -10.21
CA VAL A 363 -1.46 -10.50 -10.68
C VAL A 363 -0.71 -9.82 -11.82
N THR A 364 0.61 -9.63 -11.66
CA THR A 364 1.43 -8.99 -12.70
C THR A 364 1.46 -9.83 -13.98
N THR A 365 1.60 -11.15 -13.86
CA THR A 365 1.59 -12.06 -15.02
C THR A 365 0.23 -12.07 -15.72
N GLU A 366 -0.85 -12.05 -14.94
CA GLU A 366 -2.22 -12.00 -15.47
C GLU A 366 -2.50 -10.68 -16.21
N ARG A 367 -2.00 -9.56 -15.68
CA ARG A 367 -2.09 -8.25 -16.33
C ARG A 367 -1.32 -8.23 -17.66
N LEU A 368 -0.12 -8.79 -17.70
CA LEU A 368 0.65 -8.92 -18.94
C LEU A 368 -0.11 -9.70 -20.01
N ARG A 369 -0.80 -10.77 -19.62
CA ARG A 369 -1.62 -11.57 -20.55
C ARG A 369 -2.85 -10.82 -21.03
N ARG A 370 -3.61 -10.19 -20.11
CA ARG A 370 -4.90 -9.56 -20.46
C ARG A 370 -4.74 -8.17 -21.08
N GLU A 371 -3.90 -7.31 -20.49
CA GLU A 371 -3.78 -5.92 -20.92
C GLU A 371 -2.91 -5.79 -22.19
N PHE A 372 -1.94 -6.71 -22.37
CA PHE A 372 -0.98 -6.65 -23.47
C PHE A 372 -1.06 -7.83 -24.44
N ASP A 373 -1.99 -8.78 -24.21
CA ASP A 373 -2.21 -9.94 -25.07
C ASP A 373 -0.91 -10.72 -25.35
N LEU A 374 -0.19 -11.10 -24.28
CA LEU A 374 1.09 -11.79 -24.30
C LEU A 374 0.94 -13.21 -23.77
N ASP A 375 1.41 -14.20 -24.53
CA ASP A 375 1.59 -15.55 -24.03
C ASP A 375 2.96 -15.70 -23.37
N LEU A 376 2.96 -16.09 -22.09
CA LEU A 376 4.15 -16.04 -21.25
C LEU A 376 4.47 -17.40 -20.61
N ILE A 377 5.76 -17.72 -20.58
CA ILE A 377 6.34 -18.80 -19.80
C ILE A 377 6.96 -18.19 -18.53
N THR A 378 6.53 -18.68 -17.38
CA THR A 378 7.13 -18.32 -16.08
C THR A 378 8.01 -19.47 -15.61
N THR A 379 9.24 -19.17 -15.19
CA THR A 379 10.18 -20.16 -14.68
C THR A 379 10.32 -20.04 -13.16
N ALA A 380 10.69 -21.11 -12.50
CA ALA A 380 11.03 -21.08 -11.09
C ALA A 380 12.19 -20.08 -10.84
N PRO A 381 12.16 -19.35 -9.72
CA PRO A 381 13.19 -18.37 -9.43
C PRO A 381 14.56 -19.03 -9.27
N GLY A 382 15.54 -18.50 -9.98
CA GLY A 382 16.94 -18.84 -9.74
C GLY A 382 17.53 -18.05 -8.59
N VAL A 383 18.33 -18.70 -7.75
CA VAL A 383 19.09 -18.01 -6.70
C VAL A 383 20.31 -17.34 -7.32
N VAL A 384 20.57 -16.07 -6.98
CA VAL A 384 21.79 -15.39 -7.38
C VAL A 384 22.92 -15.76 -6.43
N TYR A 385 23.96 -16.38 -6.94
CA TYR A 385 25.16 -16.67 -6.18
C TYR A 385 26.22 -15.62 -6.42
N LYS A 386 27.09 -15.40 -5.43
CA LYS A 386 28.31 -14.64 -5.59
C LYS A 386 29.48 -15.60 -5.46
N VAL A 387 30.34 -15.60 -6.46
CA VAL A 387 31.57 -16.39 -6.45
C VAL A 387 32.75 -15.46 -6.20
N ILE A 388 33.58 -15.82 -5.24
CA ILE A 388 34.85 -15.16 -5.01
C ILE A 388 35.92 -16.03 -5.69
N ASP A 389 36.63 -15.47 -6.66
CA ASP A 389 37.74 -16.14 -7.34
C ASP A 389 39.00 -16.15 -6.45
N ARG A 390 40.04 -16.88 -6.87
CA ARG A 390 41.33 -16.92 -6.15
C ARG A 390 42.05 -15.57 -6.12
N ASN A 391 41.71 -14.66 -7.02
CA ASN A 391 42.22 -13.29 -7.07
C ASN A 391 41.43 -12.34 -6.19
N LYS A 392 40.42 -12.85 -5.45
CA LYS A 392 39.47 -12.11 -4.62
C LYS A 392 38.52 -11.18 -5.38
N ASN A 393 38.29 -11.40 -6.66
CA ASN A 393 37.26 -10.70 -7.40
C ASN A 393 35.90 -11.34 -7.09
N GLU A 394 34.87 -10.51 -6.97
CA GLU A 394 33.49 -10.93 -6.74
C GLU A 394 32.77 -11.03 -8.10
N ILE A 395 32.29 -12.22 -8.45
CA ILE A 395 31.57 -12.52 -9.69
C ILE A 395 30.13 -12.88 -9.28
N VAL A 396 29.15 -12.19 -9.86
CA VAL A 396 27.73 -12.48 -9.62
C VAL A 396 27.27 -13.50 -10.65
N ILE A 397 26.83 -14.66 -10.18
CA ILE A 397 26.35 -15.76 -11.01
C ILE A 397 24.82 -15.77 -10.99
N ARG A 398 24.22 -15.56 -12.14
CA ARG A 398 22.74 -15.58 -12.32
C ARG A 398 22.28 -16.82 -13.06
N ASN A 399 23.13 -17.40 -13.88
CA ASN A 399 22.87 -18.61 -14.64
C ASN A 399 23.96 -19.67 -14.32
N PRO A 400 23.60 -20.95 -14.15
CA PRO A 400 24.58 -22.02 -13.94
C PRO A 400 25.69 -22.08 -15.01
N SER A 401 25.40 -21.66 -16.25
CA SER A 401 26.38 -21.61 -17.32
C SER A 401 27.49 -20.55 -17.14
N GLU A 402 27.28 -19.59 -16.26
CA GLU A 402 28.25 -18.54 -15.92
C GLU A 402 29.23 -18.96 -14.81
N LEU A 403 29.05 -20.16 -14.25
CA LEU A 403 29.87 -20.64 -13.14
C LEU A 403 31.32 -20.85 -13.66
N PRO A 404 32.33 -20.19 -13.05
CA PRO A 404 33.72 -20.39 -13.41
C PRO A 404 34.19 -21.82 -13.18
N ASP A 405 35.34 -22.17 -13.76
CA ASP A 405 35.98 -23.47 -13.49
C ASP A 405 36.13 -23.65 -11.96
N PRO A 406 35.77 -24.82 -11.40
CA PRO A 406 35.93 -25.10 -9.98
C PRO A 406 37.36 -24.84 -9.46
N ALA A 407 38.36 -24.94 -10.32
CA ALA A 407 39.75 -24.65 -9.96
C ALA A 407 40.01 -23.16 -9.69
N GLU A 408 39.19 -22.24 -10.21
CA GLU A 408 39.33 -20.79 -10.05
C GLU A 408 38.51 -20.26 -8.86
N ILE A 409 37.61 -21.07 -8.31
CA ILE A 409 36.71 -20.67 -7.22
C ILE A 409 37.41 -20.80 -5.86
N ASP A 410 37.42 -19.71 -5.09
CA ASP A 410 37.80 -19.72 -3.67
C ASP A 410 36.59 -19.96 -2.78
N LYS A 411 35.49 -19.22 -3.00
CA LYS A 411 34.27 -19.33 -2.21
C LYS A 411 33.03 -19.06 -3.06
N ILE A 412 31.93 -19.76 -2.70
CA ILE A 412 30.59 -19.48 -3.22
C ILE A 412 29.75 -18.94 -2.07
N LEU A 413 29.16 -17.76 -2.26
CA LEU A 413 28.26 -17.11 -1.32
C LEU A 413 26.81 -17.24 -1.81
N GLU A 414 25.94 -17.68 -0.93
CA GLU A 414 24.51 -17.75 -1.18
C GLU A 414 23.77 -16.67 -0.34
N PRO A 415 22.66 -16.09 -0.85
CA PRO A 415 21.91 -15.08 -0.12
C PRO A 415 21.15 -15.70 1.05
N TRP A 416 21.22 -15.03 2.19
CA TRP A 416 20.43 -15.38 3.37
C TRP A 416 19.44 -14.25 3.66
N VAL A 417 18.20 -14.63 3.98
CA VAL A 417 17.13 -13.70 4.35
C VAL A 417 16.82 -13.81 5.83
N LYS A 418 16.45 -12.69 6.44
CA LYS A 418 15.85 -12.67 7.77
C LYS A 418 14.34 -12.75 7.61
N SER A 419 13.74 -13.79 8.22
CA SER A 419 12.29 -13.98 8.23
C SER A 419 11.75 -13.87 9.64
N THR A 420 10.60 -13.21 9.79
CA THR A 420 9.82 -13.19 11.02
C THR A 420 8.51 -13.92 10.74
N ILE A 421 8.28 -15.03 11.45
CA ILE A 421 7.08 -15.85 11.31
C ILE A 421 6.25 -15.69 12.58
N ILE A 422 5.00 -15.30 12.42
CA ILE A 422 4.03 -15.22 13.53
C ILE A 422 3.05 -16.36 13.35
N VAL A 423 2.96 -17.23 14.34
CA VAL A 423 2.20 -18.48 14.27
C VAL A 423 1.51 -18.77 15.62
N PRO A 424 0.30 -19.36 15.63
CA PRO A 424 -0.29 -19.89 16.86
C PRO A 424 0.65 -20.89 17.52
N GLN A 425 0.68 -20.92 18.86
CA GLN A 425 1.61 -21.73 19.63
C GLN A 425 1.51 -23.23 19.30
N ASP A 426 0.33 -23.70 18.96
CA ASP A 426 0.08 -25.12 18.61
C ASP A 426 0.84 -25.56 17.34
N TYR A 427 1.09 -24.66 16.42
CA TYR A 427 1.79 -24.94 15.16
C TYR A 427 3.30 -24.65 15.21
N LEU A 428 3.80 -24.11 16.32
CA LEU A 428 5.20 -23.70 16.45
C LEU A 428 6.18 -24.82 16.13
N GLY A 429 5.94 -26.02 16.68
CA GLY A 429 6.81 -27.18 16.47
C GLY A 429 6.91 -27.59 15.00
N THR A 430 5.77 -27.64 14.31
CA THR A 430 5.70 -27.97 12.88
C THR A 430 6.44 -26.95 12.02
N VAL A 431 6.27 -25.66 12.31
CA VAL A 431 6.95 -24.58 11.60
C VAL A 431 8.47 -24.61 11.81
N ILE A 432 8.92 -24.85 13.05
CA ILE A 432 10.35 -24.99 13.34
C ILE A 432 10.95 -26.16 12.58
N THR A 433 10.27 -27.32 12.57
CA THR A 433 10.73 -28.51 11.85
C THR A 433 10.87 -28.22 10.36
N LEU A 434 9.85 -27.61 9.74
CA LEU A 434 9.88 -27.22 8.33
C LEU A 434 11.05 -26.27 8.03
N CYS A 435 11.26 -25.28 8.89
CA CYS A 435 12.36 -24.33 8.72
C CYS A 435 13.73 -25.01 8.80
N ILE A 436 13.91 -25.94 9.72
CA ILE A 436 15.16 -26.71 9.88
C ILE A 436 15.40 -27.58 8.64
N GLU A 437 14.38 -28.27 8.12
CA GLU A 437 14.47 -29.06 6.88
C GLU A 437 14.90 -28.21 5.69
N LYS A 438 14.50 -26.94 5.66
CA LYS A 438 14.88 -25.94 4.66
C LYS A 438 16.16 -25.18 5.02
N ARG A 439 17.03 -25.75 5.87
CA ARG A 439 18.31 -25.17 6.31
C ARG A 439 18.19 -23.85 7.08
N GLY A 440 17.03 -23.55 7.65
CA GLY A 440 16.79 -22.36 8.45
C GLY A 440 17.52 -22.42 9.79
N LYS A 441 17.98 -21.26 10.25
CA LYS A 441 18.62 -21.09 11.55
C LYS A 441 17.77 -20.18 12.43
N GLN A 442 17.25 -20.72 13.51
CA GLN A 442 16.52 -19.92 14.50
C GLN A 442 17.46 -18.91 15.14
N LYS A 443 17.02 -17.63 15.19
CA LYS A 443 17.74 -16.53 15.83
C LYS A 443 17.10 -16.14 17.14
N ASN A 444 15.77 -15.99 17.14
CA ASN A 444 15.02 -15.59 18.31
C ASN A 444 13.64 -16.26 18.31
N LEU A 445 13.08 -16.43 19.51
CA LEU A 445 11.71 -16.91 19.73
C LEU A 445 11.12 -16.11 20.88
N ASN A 446 10.02 -15.42 20.60
CA ASN A 446 9.25 -14.72 21.61
C ASN A 446 7.82 -15.27 21.60
N ILE A 447 7.28 -15.56 22.76
CA ILE A 447 5.91 -16.06 22.91
C ILE A 447 5.13 -14.95 23.64
N GLN A 448 4.13 -14.42 22.96
CA GLN A 448 3.21 -13.44 23.50
C GLN A 448 1.78 -13.99 23.42
N ASN A 449 1.16 -14.09 24.59
CA ASN A 449 -0.18 -14.68 24.72
C ASN A 449 -0.22 -16.09 24.12
N ASN A 450 -1.03 -16.32 23.08
CA ASN A 450 -1.16 -17.62 22.42
C ASN A 450 -0.44 -17.67 21.05
N ARG A 451 0.49 -16.74 20.76
CA ARG A 451 1.24 -16.66 19.49
C ARG A 451 2.73 -16.68 19.74
N ALA A 452 3.43 -17.37 18.86
CA ALA A 452 4.88 -17.39 18.81
C ALA A 452 5.38 -16.48 17.67
N ILE A 453 6.34 -15.63 17.97
CA ILE A 453 7.07 -14.80 17.02
C ILE A 453 8.44 -15.43 16.87
N LEU A 454 8.70 -16.01 15.72
CA LEU A 454 9.90 -16.76 15.40
C LEU A 454 10.76 -15.97 14.41
N GLU A 455 11.94 -15.53 14.83
CA GLU A 455 12.92 -14.93 13.93
C GLU A 455 13.91 -15.97 13.45
N LEU A 456 14.04 -16.07 12.15
CA LEU A 456 14.87 -17.06 11.46
C LEU A 456 15.81 -16.38 10.47
N SER A 457 16.91 -17.05 10.19
CA SER A 457 17.72 -16.80 9.00
C SER A 457 17.57 -17.99 8.07
N LEU A 458 17.05 -17.75 6.88
CA LEU A 458 16.73 -18.76 5.87
C LEU A 458 17.58 -18.50 4.62
N ILE A 459 17.95 -19.58 3.91
CA ILE A 459 18.72 -19.47 2.67
C ILE A 459 17.78 -19.18 1.50
N HIS A 460 16.67 -19.90 1.44
CA HIS A 460 15.71 -19.79 0.35
C HIS A 460 14.36 -20.28 0.82
N ILE A 461 13.34 -19.58 0.50
CA ILE A 461 11.95 -20.00 0.75
C ILE A 461 11.35 -20.58 -0.51
#